data_a09b1fa1e0298838ffb72237da5f51bd
#
_entry.id   a09b1fa1e0298838ffb72237da5f51bd
#
_cell.length_a   1.000
_cell.length_b   1.000
_cell.length_c   1.000
_cell.angle_alpha   90.00
_cell.angle_beta   90.00
_cell.angle_gamma   90.00
#
_symmetry.space_group_name_H-M   'P 1'
#
loop_
_entity.id
_entity.type
_entity.pdbx_description
1 polymer ?
#
loop_
_entity_poly.entity_id
_entity_poly.type
_entity_poly.pdbx_seq_one_letter_code
_entity_poly.pdbx_strand_id
1 'polypeptide(L)'
;MVSLSWSLEKIKSLGFEPRAIIDVGAYVGEWTRSIRHIFPDARFLMVEAQPKKMAHLENVKRMDPGRLLIKNCLLGPETKSAVPFFEMDTGSSVLEENSCQPREKIFLDMTTLDSLLSEFNLQGPLLLKLDVQGFELEVLRGSRIALDAAEFVLLEVSTLNYNRGAPLVAEVLDFMNQRGFVLFDIADLGRKSNDQVLFQMDVLFAKKDSNIRTAINHF
;
A
#
# COMPACT_ATOMS: atom_id res chain seq x y z
N MET A 1 8.14 -18.53 -10.86
CA MET A 1 7.18 -18.03 -9.86
C MET A 1 7.22 -16.53 -9.98
N VAL A 2 6.09 -15.88 -10.23
CA VAL A 2 6.01 -14.42 -10.25
C VAL A 2 6.27 -13.96 -8.82
N SER A 3 7.08 -12.92 -8.63
CA SER A 3 7.37 -12.32 -7.33
C SER A 3 7.09 -10.83 -7.42
N LEU A 4 6.83 -10.21 -6.28
CA LEU A 4 6.58 -8.76 -6.20
C LEU A 4 7.69 -7.94 -6.87
N SER A 5 8.96 -8.28 -6.64
CA SER A 5 10.09 -7.61 -7.28
C SER A 5 10.06 -7.76 -8.80
N TRP A 6 9.68 -8.94 -9.31
CA TRP A 6 9.55 -9.17 -10.75
C TRP A 6 8.50 -8.26 -11.39
N SER A 7 7.31 -8.11 -10.78
CA SER A 7 6.26 -7.22 -11.28
C SER A 7 6.72 -5.76 -11.32
N LEU A 8 7.46 -5.31 -10.30
CA LEU A 8 8.00 -3.94 -10.25
C LEU A 8 9.15 -3.73 -11.26
N GLU A 9 10.07 -4.69 -11.40
CA GLU A 9 11.10 -4.67 -12.43
C GLU A 9 10.48 -4.66 -13.84
N LYS A 10 9.38 -5.39 -14.04
CA LYS A 10 8.65 -5.42 -15.29
C LYS A 10 8.09 -4.06 -15.66
N ILE A 11 7.37 -3.36 -14.75
CA ILE A 11 6.85 -2.02 -15.05
C ILE A 11 7.97 -1.01 -15.29
N LYS A 12 9.10 -1.11 -14.58
CA LYS A 12 10.29 -0.33 -14.85
C LYS A 12 10.83 -0.58 -16.27
N SER A 13 10.94 -1.84 -16.66
CA SER A 13 11.42 -2.20 -18.02
C SER A 13 10.51 -1.69 -19.14
N LEU A 14 9.24 -1.41 -18.81
CA LEU A 14 8.26 -0.81 -19.70
C LEU A 14 8.29 0.74 -19.70
N GLY A 15 9.23 1.33 -18.98
CA GLY A 15 9.45 2.78 -18.93
C GLY A 15 8.79 3.51 -17.77
N PHE A 16 8.31 2.79 -16.74
CA PHE A 16 7.78 3.44 -15.54
C PHE A 16 8.91 4.00 -14.66
N GLU A 17 8.92 5.30 -14.49
CA GLU A 17 9.85 6.01 -13.61
C GLU A 17 9.08 6.89 -12.64
N PRO A 18 8.74 6.36 -11.44
CA PRO A 18 8.02 7.13 -10.44
C PRO A 18 8.89 8.24 -9.86
N ARG A 19 8.31 9.42 -9.65
CA ARG A 19 8.93 10.48 -8.87
C ARG A 19 8.85 10.20 -7.38
N ALA A 20 7.77 9.56 -6.96
CA ALA A 20 7.63 9.12 -5.58
C ALA A 20 6.91 7.77 -5.49
N ILE A 21 7.25 7.05 -4.43
CA ILE A 21 6.66 5.77 -4.05
C ILE A 21 6.16 5.93 -2.60
N ILE A 22 4.92 5.57 -2.35
CA ILE A 22 4.33 5.68 -1.02
C ILE A 22 4.02 4.27 -0.52
N ASP A 23 4.66 3.87 0.57
CA ASP A 23 4.53 2.59 1.25
C ASP A 23 3.65 2.78 2.49
N VAL A 24 2.35 2.51 2.35
CA VAL A 24 1.36 2.61 3.43
C VAL A 24 1.23 1.26 4.11
N GLY A 25 1.39 1.25 5.45
CA GLY A 25 1.58 0.04 6.22
C GLY A 25 3.02 -0.45 6.07
N ALA A 26 3.99 0.45 6.25
CA ALA A 26 5.40 0.16 6.01
C ALA A 26 6.02 -0.78 7.06
N TYR A 27 5.36 -0.99 8.21
CA TYR A 27 5.80 -1.84 9.31
C TYR A 27 7.24 -1.53 9.74
N VAL A 28 8.21 -2.40 9.44
CA VAL A 28 9.64 -2.19 9.73
C VAL A 28 10.45 -1.74 8.49
N GLY A 29 9.77 -1.44 7.38
CA GLY A 29 10.37 -0.90 6.16
C GLY A 29 11.05 -1.94 5.26
N GLU A 30 10.72 -3.24 5.42
CA GLU A 30 11.34 -4.31 4.63
C GLU A 30 10.98 -4.20 3.15
N TRP A 31 9.72 -3.88 2.83
CA TRP A 31 9.28 -3.70 1.46
C TRP A 31 10.06 -2.57 0.78
N THR A 32 10.08 -1.39 1.35
CA THR A 32 10.86 -0.24 0.82
C THR A 32 12.34 -0.61 0.64
N ARG A 33 12.95 -1.30 1.62
CA ARG A 33 14.35 -1.75 1.52
C ARG A 33 14.58 -2.69 0.34
N SER A 34 13.65 -3.61 0.11
CA SER A 34 13.78 -4.65 -0.93
C SER A 34 13.66 -4.07 -2.34
N ILE A 35 12.85 -3.00 -2.54
CA ILE A 35 12.54 -2.50 -3.90
C ILE A 35 13.21 -1.17 -4.26
N ARG A 36 13.81 -0.44 -3.30
CA ARG A 36 14.41 0.89 -3.57
C ARG A 36 15.50 0.88 -4.64
N HIS A 37 16.18 -0.24 -4.83
CA HIS A 37 17.20 -0.39 -5.88
C HIS A 37 16.58 -0.44 -7.29
N ILE A 38 15.30 -0.83 -7.41
CA ILE A 38 14.57 -0.85 -8.68
C ILE A 38 14.33 0.58 -9.17
N PHE A 39 13.99 1.50 -8.25
CA PHE A 39 13.68 2.90 -8.54
C PHE A 39 14.63 3.85 -7.78
N PRO A 40 15.91 3.92 -8.17
CA PRO A 40 16.94 4.62 -7.39
C PRO A 40 16.73 6.13 -7.34
N ASP A 41 15.99 6.72 -8.27
CA ASP A 41 15.75 8.16 -8.34
C ASP A 41 14.45 8.59 -7.66
N ALA A 42 13.58 7.64 -7.29
CA ALA A 42 12.33 7.93 -6.62
C ALA A 42 12.54 8.36 -5.16
N ARG A 43 11.67 9.25 -4.67
CA ARG A 43 11.51 9.49 -3.24
C ARG A 43 10.56 8.45 -2.67
N PHE A 44 10.85 7.94 -1.49
CA PHE A 44 10.00 6.98 -0.79
C PHE A 44 9.43 7.61 0.47
N LEU A 45 8.11 7.53 0.66
CA LEU A 45 7.46 7.87 1.92
C LEU A 45 6.91 6.59 2.55
N MET A 46 7.52 6.19 3.66
CA MET A 46 7.06 5.10 4.51
C MET A 46 6.07 5.64 5.54
N VAL A 47 4.83 5.17 5.50
CA VAL A 47 3.77 5.54 6.45
C VAL A 47 3.41 4.33 7.30
N GLU A 48 3.47 4.49 8.62
CA GLU A 48 3.17 3.43 9.57
C GLU A 48 2.37 3.98 10.75
N ALA A 49 1.27 3.31 11.09
CA ALA A 49 0.40 3.71 12.18
C ALA A 49 0.98 3.37 13.56
N GLN A 50 1.70 2.24 13.70
CA GLN A 50 2.25 1.76 14.96
C GLN A 50 3.45 2.60 15.43
N PRO A 51 3.37 3.38 16.52
CA PRO A 51 4.50 4.17 17.00
C PRO A 51 5.72 3.31 17.37
N LYS A 52 5.50 2.07 17.83
CA LYS A 52 6.56 1.12 18.21
C LYS A 52 7.48 0.73 17.04
N LYS A 53 7.03 0.91 15.78
CA LYS A 53 7.81 0.57 14.57
C LYS A 53 8.70 1.71 14.08
N MET A 54 8.51 2.93 14.59
CA MET A 54 9.23 4.11 14.09
C MET A 54 10.75 4.01 14.23
N ALA A 55 11.27 3.37 15.28
CA ALA A 55 12.71 3.17 15.44
C ALA A 55 13.32 2.33 14.29
N HIS A 56 12.58 1.35 13.77
CA HIS A 56 13.00 0.55 12.61
C HIS A 56 13.00 1.40 11.34
N LEU A 57 11.95 2.18 11.11
CA LEU A 57 11.83 3.06 9.94
C LEU A 57 12.89 4.15 9.93
N GLU A 58 13.26 4.71 11.10
CA GLU A 58 14.38 5.64 11.21
C GLU A 58 15.72 4.99 10.80
N ASN A 59 15.95 3.72 11.11
CA ASN A 59 17.11 2.99 10.64
C ASN A 59 17.11 2.82 9.11
N VAL A 60 15.96 2.56 8.51
CA VAL A 60 15.82 2.49 7.04
C VAL A 60 16.08 3.86 6.42
N LYS A 61 15.48 4.93 6.96
CA LYS A 61 15.66 6.31 6.47
C LYS A 61 17.13 6.73 6.47
N ARG A 62 17.94 6.31 7.46
CA ARG A 62 19.38 6.61 7.51
C ARG A 62 20.19 6.06 6.34
N MET A 63 19.65 5.09 5.58
CA MET A 63 20.32 4.54 4.40
C MET A 63 20.35 5.53 3.23
N ASP A 64 19.37 6.45 3.16
CA ASP A 64 19.30 7.54 2.19
C ASP A 64 18.37 8.66 2.72
N PRO A 65 18.84 9.53 3.63
CA PRO A 65 17.99 10.52 4.28
C PRO A 65 17.38 11.56 3.33
N GLY A 66 17.97 11.73 2.15
CA GLY A 66 17.48 12.66 1.13
C GLY A 66 16.25 12.16 0.38
N ARG A 67 16.07 10.84 0.27
CA ARG A 67 15.02 10.22 -0.51
C ARG A 67 14.06 9.35 0.31
N LEU A 68 14.50 8.81 1.43
CA LEU A 68 13.68 7.98 2.32
C LEU A 68 13.06 8.85 3.41
N LEU A 69 11.75 8.98 3.37
CA LEU A 69 10.94 9.78 4.28
C LEU A 69 10.09 8.84 5.14
N ILE A 70 9.72 9.29 6.31
CA ILE A 70 8.85 8.53 7.21
C ILE A 70 7.75 9.41 7.80
N LYS A 71 6.60 8.82 8.05
CA LYS A 71 5.50 9.44 8.79
C LYS A 71 4.84 8.41 9.70
N ASN A 72 4.74 8.75 10.99
CA ASN A 72 3.91 8.00 11.91
C ASN A 72 2.52 8.63 11.93
N CYS A 73 1.55 8.00 11.33
CA CYS A 73 0.13 8.36 11.40
C CYS A 73 -0.74 7.21 10.90
N LEU A 74 -2.00 7.20 11.33
CA LEU A 74 -3.05 6.39 10.73
C LEU A 74 -3.61 7.11 9.51
N LEU A 75 -3.77 6.39 8.38
CA LEU A 75 -4.43 6.92 7.19
C LEU A 75 -5.86 6.40 7.06
N GLY A 76 -6.72 7.23 6.49
CA GLY A 76 -8.10 6.87 6.22
C GLY A 76 -8.82 7.91 5.35
N PRO A 77 -10.17 7.85 5.29
CA PRO A 77 -10.96 8.66 4.37
C PRO A 77 -11.03 10.15 4.75
N GLU A 78 -10.78 10.48 6.01
CA GLU A 78 -10.92 11.82 6.56
C GLU A 78 -9.95 12.05 7.73
N THR A 79 -9.78 13.30 8.13
CA THR A 79 -9.08 13.65 9.38
C THR A 79 -10.01 13.44 10.57
N LYS A 80 -9.60 12.61 11.53
CA LYS A 80 -10.39 12.25 12.70
C LYS A 80 -9.50 11.91 13.88
N SER A 81 -9.84 12.42 15.06
CA SER A 81 -9.10 12.11 16.29
C SER A 81 -9.62 10.85 16.98
N ALA A 82 -8.73 10.20 17.72
CA ALA A 82 -9.03 9.07 18.61
C ALA A 82 -9.74 7.90 17.90
N VAL A 83 -9.25 7.50 16.74
CA VAL A 83 -9.75 6.33 16.01
C VAL A 83 -9.21 5.06 16.66
N PRO A 84 -10.07 4.07 16.98
CA PRO A 84 -9.62 2.78 17.48
C PRO A 84 -8.68 2.09 16.49
N PHE A 85 -7.58 1.56 16.99
CA PHE A 85 -6.61 0.79 16.23
C PHE A 85 -6.22 -0.45 17.03
N PHE A 86 -6.23 -1.61 16.41
CA PHE A 86 -5.95 -2.89 17.03
C PHE A 86 -4.52 -3.32 16.68
N GLU A 87 -3.61 -3.11 17.63
CA GLU A 87 -2.19 -3.46 17.47
C GLU A 87 -1.97 -4.97 17.63
N MET A 88 -1.39 -5.61 16.63
CA MET A 88 -0.96 -7.00 16.63
C MET A 88 0.15 -7.22 15.58
N ASP A 89 1.29 -6.59 15.78
CA ASP A 89 2.46 -6.75 14.92
C ASP A 89 2.12 -6.56 13.42
N THR A 90 2.35 -7.54 12.56
CA THR A 90 2.03 -7.46 11.11
C THR A 90 0.54 -7.45 10.81
N GLY A 91 -0.31 -7.95 11.71
CA GLY A 91 -1.77 -7.99 11.55
C GLY A 91 -2.52 -6.78 12.13
N SER A 92 -1.83 -5.68 12.42
CA SER A 92 -2.45 -4.48 13.00
C SER A 92 -3.40 -3.80 12.03
N SER A 93 -4.60 -3.42 12.49
CA SER A 93 -5.64 -2.80 11.64
C SER A 93 -6.57 -1.90 12.45
N VAL A 94 -7.30 -1.03 11.74
CA VAL A 94 -8.49 -0.33 12.25
C VAL A 94 -9.65 -1.32 12.46
N LEU A 95 -9.66 -2.42 11.73
CA LEU A 95 -10.70 -3.43 11.78
C LEU A 95 -10.40 -4.50 12.82
N GLU A 96 -11.44 -4.99 13.49
CA GLU A 96 -11.32 -6.16 14.35
C GLU A 96 -11.16 -7.43 13.50
N GLU A 97 -10.19 -8.26 13.86
CA GLU A 97 -10.06 -9.57 13.23
C GLU A 97 -11.06 -10.58 13.77
N ASN A 98 -11.47 -11.53 12.93
CA ASN A 98 -12.35 -12.64 13.29
C ASN A 98 -11.60 -13.81 13.99
N SER A 99 -10.46 -13.53 14.62
CA SER A 99 -9.69 -14.54 15.37
C SER A 99 -9.74 -14.28 16.88
N CYS A 100 -9.29 -15.27 17.65
CA CYS A 100 -9.14 -15.15 19.12
C CYS A 100 -7.75 -14.61 19.52
N GLN A 101 -6.94 -14.10 18.58
CA GLN A 101 -5.62 -13.58 18.88
C GLN A 101 -5.73 -12.28 19.69
N PRO A 102 -5.01 -12.16 20.83
CA PRO A 102 -5.06 -10.97 21.65
C PRO A 102 -4.47 -9.77 20.90
N ARG A 103 -5.16 -8.63 20.97
CA ARG A 103 -4.74 -7.36 20.36
C ARG A 103 -4.80 -6.25 21.39
N GLU A 104 -3.84 -5.36 21.34
CA GLU A 104 -3.87 -4.14 22.13
C GLU A 104 -4.71 -3.10 21.38
N LYS A 105 -5.77 -2.61 22.01
CA LYS A 105 -6.58 -1.51 21.47
C LYS A 105 -5.98 -0.20 21.92
N ILE A 106 -5.51 0.58 20.95
CA ILE A 106 -5.03 1.96 21.16
C ILE A 106 -5.90 2.93 20.37
N PHE A 107 -5.69 4.22 20.58
CA PHE A 107 -6.39 5.28 19.84
C PHE A 107 -5.37 6.15 19.12
N LEU A 108 -5.57 6.35 17.81
CA LEU A 108 -4.67 7.12 16.96
C LEU A 108 -5.43 8.23 16.24
N ASP A 109 -4.74 9.32 15.96
CA ASP A 109 -5.27 10.35 15.08
C ASP A 109 -5.07 9.93 13.62
N MET A 110 -6.14 10.06 12.84
CA MET A 110 -6.21 9.69 11.44
C MET A 110 -6.13 10.93 10.56
N THR A 111 -5.43 10.82 9.46
CA THR A 111 -5.35 11.84 8.40
C THR A 111 -5.52 11.20 7.03
N THR A 112 -5.51 12.00 5.95
CA THR A 112 -5.66 11.51 4.58
C THR A 112 -4.30 11.41 3.89
N LEU A 113 -4.19 10.54 2.90
CA LEU A 113 -3.00 10.46 2.06
C LEU A 113 -2.78 11.74 1.25
N ASP A 114 -3.87 12.40 0.80
CA ASP A 114 -3.79 13.68 0.10
C ASP A 114 -3.12 14.77 0.94
N SER A 115 -3.35 14.77 2.27
CA SER A 115 -2.68 15.69 3.20
C SER A 115 -1.17 15.44 3.25
N LEU A 116 -0.74 14.17 3.21
CA LEU A 116 0.68 13.82 3.21
C LEU A 116 1.38 14.21 1.90
N LEU A 117 0.71 14.09 0.75
CA LEU A 117 1.29 14.58 -0.51
C LEU A 117 1.66 16.06 -0.42
N SER A 118 0.80 16.87 0.17
CA SER A 118 1.06 18.30 0.38
C SER A 118 2.16 18.52 1.40
N GLU A 119 2.12 17.83 2.54
CA GLU A 119 3.11 17.94 3.62
C GLU A 119 4.54 17.65 3.15
N PHE A 120 4.71 16.57 2.36
CA PHE A 120 6.02 16.13 1.86
C PHE A 120 6.36 16.65 0.46
N ASN A 121 5.50 17.47 -0.14
CA ASN A 121 5.66 17.96 -1.52
C ASN A 121 5.98 16.82 -2.50
N LEU A 122 5.12 15.78 -2.51
CA LEU A 122 5.23 14.63 -3.40
C LEU A 122 4.39 14.85 -4.65
N GLN A 123 4.95 14.54 -5.81
CA GLN A 123 4.31 14.70 -7.11
C GLN A 123 4.43 13.42 -7.93
N GLY A 124 3.47 13.22 -8.85
CA GLY A 124 3.47 12.09 -9.76
C GLY A 124 4.48 12.18 -10.91
N PRO A 125 4.67 11.08 -11.62
CA PRO A 125 3.94 9.83 -11.46
C PRO A 125 4.26 9.11 -10.14
N LEU A 126 3.21 8.57 -9.50
CA LEU A 126 3.33 7.84 -8.22
C LEU A 126 3.16 6.33 -8.42
N LEU A 127 3.84 5.56 -7.57
CA LEU A 127 3.46 4.20 -7.18
C LEU A 127 2.93 4.25 -5.75
N LEU A 128 1.70 3.78 -5.55
CA LEU A 128 1.12 3.63 -4.22
C LEU A 128 1.14 2.14 -3.86
N LYS A 129 1.65 1.79 -2.68
CA LYS A 129 1.49 0.47 -2.07
C LYS A 129 0.69 0.63 -0.79
N LEU A 130 -0.37 -0.17 -0.65
CA LEU A 130 -1.19 -0.21 0.57
C LEU A 130 -1.30 -1.67 1.05
N ASP A 131 -0.95 -1.84 2.32
CA ASP A 131 -1.04 -3.07 3.07
C ASP A 131 -1.38 -2.68 4.51
N VAL A 132 -2.66 -2.47 4.74
CA VAL A 132 -3.22 -1.97 6.01
C VAL A 132 -4.31 -2.90 6.55
N GLN A 133 -4.19 -4.15 6.16
CA GLN A 133 -4.95 -5.27 6.71
C GLN A 133 -6.48 -5.06 6.64
N GLY A 134 -6.96 -4.79 5.39
CA GLY A 134 -8.37 -4.67 5.06
C GLY A 134 -8.93 -3.24 5.09
N PHE A 135 -8.10 -2.22 5.39
CA PHE A 135 -8.55 -0.82 5.42
C PHE A 135 -8.11 -0.04 4.17
N GLU A 136 -7.61 -0.71 3.12
CA GLU A 136 -7.03 -0.13 1.91
C GLU A 136 -8.03 0.80 1.19
N LEU A 137 -9.28 0.36 1.02
CA LEU A 137 -10.28 1.17 0.32
C LEU A 137 -10.66 2.43 1.08
N GLU A 138 -10.66 2.38 2.42
CA GLU A 138 -10.90 3.57 3.24
C GLU A 138 -9.76 4.59 3.10
N VAL A 139 -8.51 4.13 3.09
CA VAL A 139 -7.35 4.99 2.79
C VAL A 139 -7.50 5.60 1.39
N LEU A 140 -7.86 4.80 0.38
CA LEU A 140 -8.03 5.28 -1.00
C LEU A 140 -9.21 6.25 -1.17
N ARG A 141 -10.24 6.21 -0.31
CA ARG A 141 -11.31 7.23 -0.29
C ARG A 141 -10.78 8.61 0.10
N GLY A 142 -9.76 8.67 0.96
CA GLY A 142 -9.05 9.89 1.34
C GLY A 142 -7.85 10.24 0.45
N SER A 143 -7.76 9.66 -0.76
CA SER A 143 -6.57 9.69 -1.61
C SER A 143 -6.89 10.11 -3.05
N ARG A 144 -7.82 11.05 -3.24
CA ARG A 144 -8.24 11.47 -4.59
C ARG A 144 -7.08 12.06 -5.40
N ILE A 145 -6.33 12.97 -4.80
CA ILE A 145 -5.19 13.63 -5.46
C ILE A 145 -4.08 12.62 -5.69
N ALA A 146 -3.83 11.73 -4.71
CA ALA A 146 -2.84 10.67 -4.83
C ALA A 146 -3.19 9.68 -5.96
N LEU A 147 -4.46 9.26 -6.09
CA LEU A 147 -4.93 8.40 -7.18
C LEU A 147 -4.84 9.08 -8.53
N ASP A 148 -5.19 10.39 -8.61
CA ASP A 148 -5.06 11.15 -9.85
C ASP A 148 -3.59 11.21 -10.34
N ALA A 149 -2.63 11.27 -9.40
CA ALA A 149 -1.19 11.31 -9.68
C ALA A 149 -0.55 9.92 -9.81
N ALA A 150 -1.24 8.85 -9.40
CA ALA A 150 -0.72 7.49 -9.46
C ALA A 150 -0.83 6.90 -10.88
N GLU A 151 0.25 6.26 -11.32
CA GLU A 151 0.27 5.42 -12.52
C GLU A 151 -0.02 3.97 -12.16
N PHE A 152 0.51 3.52 -11.02
CA PHE A 152 0.30 2.18 -10.50
C PHE A 152 -0.10 2.22 -9.02
N VAL A 153 -0.95 1.23 -8.64
CA VAL A 153 -1.36 0.99 -7.25
C VAL A 153 -1.20 -0.49 -6.95
N LEU A 154 -0.44 -0.81 -5.90
CA LEU A 154 -0.25 -2.16 -5.38
C LEU A 154 -1.07 -2.30 -4.10
N LEU A 155 -1.99 -3.25 -4.06
CA LEU A 155 -2.85 -3.50 -2.91
C LEU A 155 -2.69 -4.94 -2.42
N GLU A 156 -2.58 -5.10 -1.10
CA GLU A 156 -2.89 -6.39 -0.49
C GLU A 156 -4.40 -6.60 -0.48
N VAL A 157 -4.85 -7.71 -1.06
CA VAL A 157 -6.27 -8.01 -1.25
C VAL A 157 -6.62 -9.35 -0.62
N SER A 158 -7.59 -9.34 0.29
CA SER A 158 -8.05 -10.56 0.97
C SER A 158 -9.04 -11.35 0.13
N THR A 159 -8.91 -12.69 0.15
CA THR A 159 -9.90 -13.62 -0.42
C THR A 159 -10.81 -14.22 0.65
N LEU A 160 -10.47 -14.04 1.93
CA LEU A 160 -11.21 -14.53 3.09
C LEU A 160 -11.49 -13.38 4.06
N ASN A 161 -12.60 -13.47 4.80
CA ASN A 161 -12.99 -12.49 5.81
C ASN A 161 -12.15 -12.62 7.11
N TYR A 162 -10.89 -12.22 7.05
CA TYR A 162 -10.01 -12.16 8.22
C TYR A 162 -10.41 -11.04 9.16
N ASN A 163 -10.48 -9.83 8.62
CA ASN A 163 -10.87 -8.64 9.36
C ASN A 163 -12.35 -8.35 9.10
N ARG A 164 -13.08 -8.03 10.17
CA ARG A 164 -14.51 -7.78 10.12
C ARG A 164 -14.82 -6.57 9.25
N GLY A 165 -15.56 -6.79 8.15
CA GLY A 165 -15.95 -5.72 7.21
C GLY A 165 -14.86 -5.33 6.22
N ALA A 166 -13.73 -6.04 6.18
CA ALA A 166 -12.73 -5.85 5.13
C ALA A 166 -13.30 -6.22 3.76
N PRO A 167 -13.01 -5.44 2.71
CA PRO A 167 -13.44 -5.75 1.36
C PRO A 167 -12.75 -7.01 0.84
N LEU A 168 -13.48 -7.80 0.05
CA LEU A 168 -12.92 -8.92 -0.68
C LEU A 168 -12.57 -8.53 -2.12
N VAL A 169 -11.91 -9.44 -2.84
CA VAL A 169 -11.40 -9.24 -4.21
C VAL A 169 -12.38 -8.52 -5.13
N ALA A 170 -13.65 -8.96 -5.18
CA ALA A 170 -14.63 -8.38 -6.09
C ALA A 170 -14.91 -6.90 -5.80
N GLU A 171 -14.99 -6.54 -4.53
CA GLU A 171 -15.22 -5.16 -4.08
C GLU A 171 -14.02 -4.26 -4.38
N VAL A 172 -12.80 -4.80 -4.20
CA VAL A 172 -11.56 -4.08 -4.52
C VAL A 172 -11.45 -3.84 -6.03
N LEU A 173 -11.72 -4.85 -6.85
CA LEU A 173 -11.69 -4.72 -8.32
C LEU A 173 -12.71 -3.70 -8.82
N ASP A 174 -13.93 -3.72 -8.28
CA ASP A 174 -14.99 -2.76 -8.65
C ASP A 174 -14.59 -1.34 -8.25
N PHE A 175 -14.14 -1.14 -7.01
CA PHE A 175 -13.67 0.16 -6.53
C PHE A 175 -12.56 0.74 -7.41
N MET A 176 -11.53 -0.06 -7.70
CA MET A 176 -10.40 0.37 -8.52
C MET A 176 -10.83 0.68 -9.96
N ASN A 177 -11.72 -0.13 -10.51
CA ASN A 177 -12.29 0.10 -11.85
C ASN A 177 -13.06 1.43 -11.93
N GLN A 178 -13.85 1.76 -10.90
CA GLN A 178 -14.57 3.06 -10.80
C GLN A 178 -13.60 4.24 -10.66
N ARG A 179 -12.40 4.03 -10.12
CA ARG A 179 -11.33 5.04 -9.96
C ARG A 179 -10.40 5.14 -11.17
N GLY A 180 -10.73 4.45 -12.27
CA GLY A 180 -9.94 4.51 -13.50
C GLY A 180 -8.72 3.60 -13.53
N PHE A 181 -8.68 2.57 -12.68
CA PHE A 181 -7.63 1.56 -12.66
C PHE A 181 -8.14 0.20 -13.09
N VAL A 182 -7.26 -0.61 -13.65
CA VAL A 182 -7.52 -2.00 -14.02
C VAL A 182 -6.44 -2.91 -13.47
N LEU A 183 -6.77 -4.16 -13.21
CA LEU A 183 -5.79 -5.17 -12.84
C LEU A 183 -4.72 -5.26 -13.93
N PHE A 184 -3.46 -5.17 -13.52
CA PHE A 184 -2.30 -5.28 -14.39
C PHE A 184 -1.55 -6.60 -14.16
N ASP A 185 -1.33 -6.95 -12.88
CA ASP A 185 -0.62 -8.18 -12.52
C ASP A 185 -1.04 -8.67 -11.13
N ILE A 186 -0.82 -9.96 -10.84
CA ILE A 186 -0.87 -10.52 -9.48
C ILE A 186 0.57 -10.77 -9.06
N ALA A 187 1.08 -9.91 -8.19
CA ALA A 187 2.49 -9.83 -7.85
C ALA A 187 2.93 -10.88 -6.81
N ASP A 188 2.02 -11.28 -5.90
CA ASP A 188 2.26 -12.37 -4.96
C ASP A 188 0.96 -13.05 -4.54
N LEU A 189 1.08 -14.27 -3.97
CA LEU A 189 -0.03 -15.11 -3.52
C LEU A 189 0.24 -15.64 -2.12
N GLY A 190 -0.49 -15.14 -1.14
CA GLY A 190 -0.48 -15.64 0.22
C GLY A 190 -1.35 -16.89 0.37
N ARG A 191 -0.75 -18.01 0.78
CA ARG A 191 -1.44 -19.27 1.04
C ARG A 191 -1.27 -19.71 2.48
N LYS A 192 -2.35 -20.24 3.07
CA LYS A 192 -2.29 -20.83 4.41
C LYS A 192 -1.33 -22.00 4.44
N SER A 193 -0.54 -22.09 5.50
CA SER A 193 0.47 -23.15 5.65
C SER A 193 -0.11 -24.55 5.81
N ASN A 194 -1.31 -24.64 6.41
CA ASN A 194 -1.93 -25.94 6.76
C ASN A 194 -2.70 -26.60 5.62
N ASP A 195 -3.40 -25.83 4.79
CA ASP A 195 -4.32 -26.33 3.78
C ASP A 195 -4.11 -25.74 2.37
N GLN A 196 -3.11 -24.85 2.24
CA GLN A 196 -2.75 -24.16 1.00
C GLN A 196 -3.89 -23.31 0.38
N VAL A 197 -4.93 -23.02 1.15
CA VAL A 197 -6.01 -22.14 0.70
C VAL A 197 -5.44 -20.73 0.50
N LEU A 198 -5.75 -20.15 -0.65
CA LEU A 198 -5.43 -18.75 -0.94
C LEU A 198 -6.19 -17.86 0.03
N PHE A 199 -5.50 -17.00 0.76
CA PHE A 199 -6.14 -16.09 1.72
C PHE A 199 -5.92 -14.61 1.43
N GLN A 200 -4.84 -14.28 0.74
CA GLN A 200 -4.53 -12.91 0.29
C GLN A 200 -3.68 -12.94 -0.98
N MET A 201 -3.60 -11.83 -1.66
CA MET A 201 -2.72 -11.63 -2.81
C MET A 201 -2.34 -10.17 -2.94
N ASP A 202 -1.13 -9.92 -3.47
CA ASP A 202 -0.70 -8.59 -3.87
C ASP A 202 -1.11 -8.34 -5.31
N VAL A 203 -1.99 -7.39 -5.52
CA VAL A 203 -2.55 -7.06 -6.83
C VAL A 203 -2.02 -5.70 -7.29
N LEU A 204 -1.34 -5.70 -8.43
CA LEU A 204 -0.87 -4.49 -9.09
C LEU A 204 -1.93 -4.00 -10.07
N PHE A 205 -2.39 -2.79 -9.86
CA PHE A 205 -3.31 -2.07 -10.74
C PHE A 205 -2.56 -1.02 -11.55
N ALA A 206 -2.96 -0.84 -12.81
CA ALA A 206 -2.47 0.24 -13.66
C ALA A 206 -3.61 1.20 -14.00
N LYS A 207 -3.29 2.47 -14.21
CA LYS A 207 -4.22 3.46 -14.72
C LYS A 207 -4.73 3.06 -16.10
N LYS A 208 -6.02 3.20 -16.39
CA LYS A 208 -6.62 2.73 -17.66
C LYS A 208 -6.00 3.37 -18.88
N ASP A 209 -5.68 4.66 -18.79
CA ASP A 209 -5.08 5.49 -19.82
C ASP A 209 -3.54 5.56 -19.76
N SER A 210 -2.92 4.66 -18.97
CA SER A 210 -1.46 4.54 -18.91
C SER A 210 -0.84 4.28 -20.27
N ASN A 211 0.14 5.09 -20.66
CA ASN A 211 0.93 4.87 -21.87
C ASN A 211 1.69 3.53 -21.83
N ILE A 212 2.10 3.10 -20.65
CA ILE A 212 2.76 1.81 -20.44
C ILE A 212 1.83 0.67 -20.79
N ARG A 213 0.56 0.75 -20.31
CA ARG A 213 -0.45 -0.26 -20.59
C ARG A 213 -0.84 -0.29 -22.07
N THR A 214 -0.99 0.87 -22.70
CA THR A 214 -1.34 0.95 -24.12
C THR A 214 -0.23 0.42 -25.03
N ALA A 215 1.04 0.59 -24.64
CA ALA A 215 2.18 0.04 -25.37
C ALA A 215 2.22 -1.50 -25.40
N ILE A 216 1.57 -2.18 -24.44
CA ILE A 216 1.51 -3.65 -24.39
C ILE A 216 0.37 -4.22 -25.25
N ASN A 217 -0.64 -3.43 -25.59
CA ASN A 217 -1.84 -3.88 -26.32
C ASN A 217 -1.62 -4.06 -27.84
N HIS A 218 -0.39 -4.32 -28.26
CA HIS A 218 -0.09 -4.68 -29.64
C HIS A 218 0.05 -6.20 -29.78
N PHE A 219 -1.07 -6.93 -29.61
CA PHE A 219 -1.22 -8.31 -30.03
C PHE A 219 -2.03 -8.38 -31.32
#